data_be322145cf25c001a1d061e170b825f7
#
_entry.id   be322145cf25c001a1d061e170b825f7
#
_cell.length_a   1.000
_cell.length_b   1.000
_cell.length_c   1.000
_cell.angle_alpha   90.00
_cell.angle_beta   90.00
_cell.angle_gamma   90.00
#
_symmetry.space_group_name_H-M   'P 1'
#
loop_
_entity.id
_entity.type
_entity.pdbx_description
1 polymer ?
#
loop_
_entity_poly.entity_id
_entity_poly.type
_entity_poly.pdbx_seq_one_letter_code
_entity_poly.pdbx_strand_id
1 'polypeptide(L)'
;MPGVIALNKPYGVLCQFSAHEAHPTLASLLDVPEYYPAGRLDTDSEGLLLLTNHGPWQARISQPRFGAEKTYWAQVEGDVGADALQALARGVTLGDFTTAPARVRRLADEETAVLWPRVPPIRVRKTVPDCWIELTIHEGKNRQVRRMTAHVGHPCLRLIRVAAAGVNLFDLGLAPGTWCALRADELPLLAAQARRQTQ
;
A
#
# COMPACT_ATOMS: atom_id res chain seq x y z
N MET A 1 -6.33 -22.73 11.88
CA MET A 1 -7.08 -22.51 10.62
C MET A 1 -6.43 -21.38 9.83
N PRO A 2 -6.47 -21.41 8.49
CA PRO A 2 -5.99 -20.30 7.69
C PRO A 2 -6.72 -18.98 8.02
N GLY A 3 -5.95 -17.90 8.20
CA GLY A 3 -6.49 -16.59 8.57
C GLY A 3 -5.80 -15.47 7.80
N VAL A 4 -6.47 -14.32 7.76
CA VAL A 4 -5.92 -13.08 7.21
C VAL A 4 -6.05 -11.98 8.26
N ILE A 5 -5.04 -11.14 8.35
CA ILE A 5 -5.03 -9.94 9.20
C ILE A 5 -4.83 -8.73 8.30
N ALA A 6 -5.60 -7.68 8.55
CA ALA A 6 -5.37 -6.35 8.02
C ALA A 6 -4.77 -5.46 9.12
N LEU A 7 -3.62 -4.86 8.83
CA LEU A 7 -2.92 -3.91 9.68
C LEU A 7 -2.85 -2.56 8.97
N ASN A 8 -3.18 -1.47 9.65
CA ASN A 8 -2.80 -0.15 9.20
C ASN A 8 -1.35 0.14 9.66
N LYS A 9 -0.38 -0.18 8.80
CA LYS A 9 1.04 -0.01 9.12
C LYS A 9 1.42 1.47 9.23
N PRO A 10 1.92 1.95 10.37
CA PRO A 10 2.37 3.33 10.49
C PRO A 10 3.70 3.56 9.76
N TYR A 11 4.02 4.85 9.53
CA TYR A 11 5.33 5.29 9.06
C TYR A 11 6.45 4.81 10.00
N GLY A 12 7.62 4.51 9.45
CA GLY A 12 8.82 4.20 10.23
C GLY A 12 8.94 2.75 10.69
N VAL A 13 7.90 1.93 10.54
CA VAL A 13 7.91 0.52 10.94
C VAL A 13 8.38 -0.37 9.80
N LEU A 14 9.34 -1.24 10.09
CA LEU A 14 9.82 -2.27 9.16
C LEU A 14 8.81 -3.40 8.99
N CYS A 15 8.63 -3.84 7.75
CA CYS A 15 7.71 -4.92 7.39
C CYS A 15 8.34 -6.30 7.62
N GLN A 16 8.75 -6.57 8.87
CA GLN A 16 9.33 -7.83 9.35
C GLN A 16 9.05 -8.00 10.84
N PHE A 17 9.13 -9.25 11.35
CA PHE A 17 8.99 -9.53 12.78
C PHE A 17 10.34 -9.59 13.53
N SER A 18 11.42 -9.95 12.83
CA SER A 18 12.75 -9.95 13.43
C SER A 18 13.15 -8.55 13.92
N ALA A 19 13.78 -8.50 15.10
CA ALA A 19 14.24 -7.25 15.70
C ALA A 19 15.21 -6.50 14.76
N HIS A 20 15.21 -5.18 14.89
CA HIS A 20 16.10 -4.29 14.15
C HIS A 20 16.58 -3.15 15.06
N GLU A 21 17.87 -2.79 15.00
CA GLU A 21 18.47 -1.83 15.92
C GLU A 21 17.95 -0.40 15.78
N ALA A 22 17.63 0.02 14.55
CA ALA A 22 17.29 1.43 14.25
C ALA A 22 15.79 1.68 14.05
N HIS A 23 14.97 0.66 13.89
CA HIS A 23 13.55 0.81 13.55
C HIS A 23 12.67 -0.18 14.30
N PRO A 24 11.46 0.24 14.72
CA PRO A 24 10.44 -0.70 15.18
C PRO A 24 10.04 -1.64 14.04
N THR A 25 9.62 -2.84 14.40
CA THR A 25 9.21 -3.89 13.47
C THR A 25 7.74 -4.26 13.70
N LEU A 26 7.18 -5.15 12.90
CA LEU A 26 5.81 -5.62 13.08
C LEU A 26 5.57 -6.24 14.46
N ALA A 27 6.60 -6.82 15.08
CA ALA A 27 6.51 -7.38 16.43
C ALA A 27 6.13 -6.35 17.51
N SER A 28 6.36 -5.05 17.29
CA SER A 28 5.92 -4.00 18.20
C SER A 28 4.44 -3.65 18.07
N LEU A 29 3.77 -4.11 17.02
CA LEU A 29 2.37 -3.77 16.72
C LEU A 29 1.41 -4.94 16.93
N LEU A 30 1.89 -6.17 16.74
CA LEU A 30 1.05 -7.36 16.80
C LEU A 30 1.87 -8.58 17.23
N ASP A 31 1.27 -9.36 18.11
CA ASP A 31 1.79 -10.67 18.54
C ASP A 31 0.90 -11.77 17.92
N VAL A 32 1.26 -12.15 16.70
CA VAL A 32 0.52 -13.14 15.92
C VAL A 32 1.52 -14.16 15.35
N PRO A 33 1.86 -15.19 16.11
CA PRO A 33 2.79 -16.21 15.67
C PRO A 33 2.27 -16.84 14.35
N GLU A 34 3.20 -17.22 13.49
CA GLU A 34 2.95 -17.89 12.20
C GLU A 34 2.30 -17.00 11.11
N TYR A 35 1.94 -15.74 11.39
CA TYR A 35 1.48 -14.83 10.35
C TYR A 35 2.65 -14.11 9.67
N TYR A 36 2.60 -14.06 8.35
CA TYR A 36 3.63 -13.42 7.52
C TYR A 36 3.01 -12.38 6.61
N PRO A 37 3.71 -11.27 6.32
CA PRO A 37 3.24 -10.28 5.38
C PRO A 37 2.96 -10.87 3.99
N ALA A 38 1.79 -10.58 3.44
CA ALA A 38 1.43 -10.88 2.06
C ALA A 38 1.83 -9.70 1.16
N GLY A 39 3.10 -9.64 0.83
CA GLY A 39 3.77 -8.48 0.24
C GLY A 39 4.33 -7.55 1.33
N ARG A 40 5.03 -6.50 0.91
CA ARG A 40 5.67 -5.55 1.82
C ARG A 40 5.25 -4.12 1.54
N LEU A 41 5.40 -3.28 2.56
CA LEU A 41 5.48 -1.83 2.46
C LEU A 41 6.88 -1.41 2.90
N ASP A 42 7.43 -0.40 2.26
CA ASP A 42 8.69 0.20 2.68
C ASP A 42 8.54 0.83 4.07
N THR A 43 9.65 1.06 4.76
CA THR A 43 9.67 1.68 6.10
C THR A 43 9.01 3.06 6.09
N ASP A 44 9.22 3.83 5.02
CA ASP A 44 8.67 5.17 4.79
C ASP A 44 7.28 5.17 4.12
N SER A 45 6.64 4.02 4.00
CA SER A 45 5.27 3.88 3.47
C SER A 45 4.30 3.43 4.55
N GLU A 46 3.05 3.87 4.45
CA GLU A 46 1.99 3.66 5.43
C GLU A 46 0.83 2.87 4.84
N GLY A 47 -0.11 2.47 5.70
CA GLY A 47 -1.43 1.97 5.30
C GLY A 47 -1.57 0.46 5.30
N LEU A 48 -2.46 -0.05 4.49
CA LEU A 48 -2.94 -1.42 4.53
C LEU A 48 -1.82 -2.43 4.25
N LEU A 49 -1.50 -3.24 5.24
CA LEU A 49 -0.67 -4.42 5.14
C LEU A 49 -1.52 -5.66 5.48
N LEU A 50 -1.60 -6.59 4.54
CA LEU A 50 -2.24 -7.88 4.78
C LEU A 50 -1.20 -8.89 5.24
N LEU A 51 -1.55 -9.69 6.26
CA LEU A 51 -0.74 -10.80 6.75
C LEU A 51 -1.59 -12.07 6.73
N THR A 52 -0.94 -13.22 6.53
CA THR A 52 -1.62 -14.51 6.57
C THR A 52 -0.68 -15.61 7.06
N ASN A 53 -1.25 -16.62 7.69
CA ASN A 53 -0.55 -17.87 8.06
C ASN A 53 -0.69 -18.96 6.99
N HIS A 54 -1.16 -18.62 5.77
CA HIS A 54 -1.41 -19.57 4.70
C HIS A 54 -0.62 -19.20 3.43
N GLY A 55 0.43 -19.96 3.13
CA GLY A 55 1.34 -19.69 2.02
C GLY A 55 0.67 -19.51 0.64
N PRO A 56 -0.31 -20.34 0.23
CA PRO A 56 -1.05 -20.12 -1.02
C PRO A 56 -1.80 -18.77 -1.08
N TRP A 57 -2.34 -18.27 0.04
CA TRP A 57 -2.99 -16.96 0.09
C TRP A 57 -1.97 -15.83 0.04
N GLN A 58 -0.85 -16.00 0.77
CA GLN A 58 0.27 -15.06 0.70
C GLN A 58 0.72 -14.85 -0.76
N ALA A 59 0.91 -15.94 -1.49
CA ALA A 59 1.29 -15.90 -2.90
C ALA A 59 0.25 -15.16 -3.77
N ARG A 60 -1.05 -15.45 -3.59
CA ARG A 60 -2.12 -14.80 -4.36
C ARG A 60 -2.20 -13.30 -4.12
N ILE A 61 -2.02 -12.85 -2.89
CA ILE A 61 -2.08 -11.43 -2.52
C ILE A 61 -0.82 -10.70 -3.02
N SER A 62 0.36 -11.32 -2.91
CA SER A 62 1.63 -10.63 -3.13
C SER A 62 2.15 -10.70 -4.55
N GLN A 63 1.99 -11.85 -5.24
CA GLN A 63 2.65 -12.10 -6.52
C GLN A 63 1.91 -11.47 -7.69
N PRO A 64 2.62 -10.75 -8.59
CA PRO A 64 2.02 -10.06 -9.73
C PRO A 64 1.21 -10.96 -10.68
N ARG A 65 1.63 -12.23 -10.83
CA ARG A 65 0.93 -13.19 -11.71
C ARG A 65 -0.54 -13.44 -11.36
N PHE A 66 -0.95 -13.11 -10.13
CA PHE A 66 -2.36 -13.26 -9.71
C PHE A 66 -3.16 -11.97 -9.87
N GLY A 67 -2.55 -10.88 -10.34
CA GLY A 67 -3.23 -9.64 -10.68
C GLY A 67 -3.88 -8.90 -9.51
N ALA A 68 -3.44 -9.17 -8.26
CA ALA A 68 -3.98 -8.47 -7.10
C ALA A 68 -3.71 -6.97 -7.20
N GLU A 69 -4.78 -6.19 -7.28
CA GLU A 69 -4.70 -4.73 -7.30
C GLU A 69 -4.19 -4.17 -5.98
N LYS A 70 -3.43 -3.09 -6.08
CA LYS A 70 -2.95 -2.30 -4.95
C LYS A 70 -3.19 -0.84 -5.26
N THR A 71 -3.98 -0.16 -4.44
CA THR A 71 -4.27 1.26 -4.59
C THR A 71 -3.50 2.05 -3.56
N TYR A 72 -2.84 3.09 -4.04
CA TYR A 72 -2.02 3.99 -3.24
C TYR A 72 -2.52 5.42 -3.36
N TRP A 73 -2.53 6.14 -2.25
CA TRP A 73 -2.59 7.58 -2.22
C TRP A 73 -1.19 8.13 -2.01
N ALA A 74 -0.75 8.97 -2.93
CA ALA A 74 0.58 9.57 -2.93
C ALA A 74 0.47 11.09 -2.84
N GLN A 75 0.99 11.67 -1.78
CA GLN A 75 1.26 13.10 -1.71
C GLN A 75 2.56 13.37 -2.46
N VAL A 76 2.53 14.24 -3.43
CA VAL A 76 3.65 14.52 -4.33
C VAL A 76 3.96 15.99 -4.39
N GLU A 77 5.21 16.35 -4.67
CA GLU A 77 5.62 17.75 -4.88
C GLU A 77 5.05 18.30 -6.20
N GLY A 78 4.62 19.55 -6.17
CA GLY A 78 4.09 20.26 -7.32
C GLY A 78 2.61 19.98 -7.56
N ASP A 79 2.07 20.69 -8.54
CA ASP A 79 0.71 20.50 -9.03
C ASP A 79 0.72 19.55 -10.23
N VAL A 80 0.20 18.33 -10.06
CA VAL A 80 0.26 17.30 -11.11
C VAL A 80 -0.75 17.60 -12.21
N GLY A 81 -0.24 17.96 -13.39
CA GLY A 81 -1.03 18.23 -14.58
C GLY A 81 -1.50 16.97 -15.32
N ALA A 82 -2.38 17.17 -16.30
CA ALA A 82 -2.98 16.09 -17.10
C ALA A 82 -1.93 15.22 -17.81
N ASP A 83 -0.87 15.83 -18.33
CA ASP A 83 0.19 15.10 -19.07
C ASP A 83 0.92 14.11 -18.15
N ALA A 84 1.25 14.52 -16.92
CA ALA A 84 1.89 13.66 -15.95
C ALA A 84 0.97 12.51 -15.51
N LEU A 85 -0.32 12.79 -15.25
CA LEU A 85 -1.31 11.76 -14.95
C LEU A 85 -1.45 10.76 -16.11
N GLN A 86 -1.48 11.25 -17.35
CA GLN A 86 -1.58 10.38 -18.52
C GLN A 86 -0.32 9.54 -18.74
N ALA A 87 0.87 10.11 -18.48
CA ALA A 87 2.13 9.37 -18.55
C ALA A 87 2.15 8.22 -17.51
N LEU A 88 1.77 8.50 -16.27
CA LEU A 88 1.64 7.48 -15.22
C LEU A 88 0.62 6.39 -15.58
N ALA A 89 -0.51 6.79 -16.18
CA ALA A 89 -1.56 5.85 -16.58
C ALA A 89 -1.12 4.91 -17.71
N ARG A 90 -0.35 5.41 -18.68
CA ARG A 90 0.19 4.57 -19.78
C ARG A 90 1.33 3.65 -19.34
N GLY A 91 1.96 3.97 -18.22
CA GLY A 91 3.20 3.36 -17.75
C GLY A 91 4.43 4.15 -18.18
N VAL A 92 5.50 4.04 -17.39
CA VAL A 92 6.75 4.79 -17.55
C VAL A 92 7.95 3.85 -17.55
N THR A 93 9.01 4.20 -18.27
CA THR A 93 10.26 3.44 -18.29
C THR A 93 11.19 3.94 -17.18
N LEU A 94 11.48 3.08 -16.23
CA LEU A 94 12.28 3.35 -15.03
C LEU A 94 13.62 2.61 -15.14
N GLY A 95 14.55 3.11 -15.90
CA GLY A 95 15.91 2.56 -16.00
C GLY A 95 16.05 1.04 -16.16
N ASP A 96 15.55 0.28 -15.19
CA ASP A 96 15.64 -1.18 -15.10
C ASP A 96 14.37 -1.93 -15.56
N PHE A 97 13.21 -1.24 -15.70
CA PHE A 97 11.98 -1.84 -16.22
C PHE A 97 10.99 -0.77 -16.69
N THR A 98 10.05 -1.18 -17.54
CA THR A 98 8.86 -0.38 -17.89
C THR A 98 7.68 -0.85 -17.04
N THR A 99 6.96 0.09 -16.42
CA THR A 99 5.79 -0.23 -15.61
C THR A 99 4.60 -0.62 -16.50
N ALA A 100 3.75 -1.50 -16.00
CA ALA A 100 2.45 -1.74 -16.62
C ALA A 100 1.56 -0.50 -16.55
N PRO A 101 0.53 -0.39 -17.41
CA PRO A 101 -0.50 0.64 -17.27
C PRO A 101 -1.14 0.64 -15.88
N ALA A 102 -1.46 1.84 -15.37
CA ALA A 102 -2.07 2.06 -14.07
C ALA A 102 -3.37 2.86 -14.19
N ARG A 103 -4.27 2.74 -13.21
CA ARG A 103 -5.33 3.74 -13.05
C ARG A 103 -4.78 4.87 -12.19
N VAL A 104 -4.91 6.10 -12.68
CA VAL A 104 -4.36 7.27 -12.00
C VAL A 104 -5.37 8.39 -12.05
N ARG A 105 -5.57 9.08 -10.92
CA ARG A 105 -6.37 10.30 -10.84
C ARG A 105 -5.85 11.23 -9.76
N ARG A 106 -6.17 12.51 -9.87
CA ARG A 106 -6.00 13.47 -8.79
C ARG A 106 -7.06 13.24 -7.72
N LEU A 107 -6.70 13.43 -6.47
CA LEU A 107 -7.62 13.45 -5.33
C LEU A 107 -8.02 14.89 -5.01
N ALA A 108 -9.26 15.08 -4.62
CA ALA A 108 -9.72 16.34 -4.04
C ALA A 108 -9.28 16.44 -2.57
N ASP A 109 -9.20 17.67 -2.04
CA ASP A 109 -8.78 17.91 -0.66
C ASP A 109 -9.75 17.28 0.35
N GLU A 110 -11.04 17.27 0.03
CA GLU A 110 -12.08 16.64 0.84
C GLU A 110 -11.90 15.13 0.98
N GLU A 111 -11.40 14.45 -0.07
CA GLU A 111 -11.14 13.02 -0.03
C GLU A 111 -10.00 12.71 0.95
N THR A 112 -8.98 13.57 0.99
CA THR A 112 -7.80 13.36 1.83
C THR A 112 -7.99 13.80 3.28
N ALA A 113 -9.09 14.50 3.61
CA ALA A 113 -9.41 14.94 4.96
C ALA A 113 -9.60 13.78 5.96
N VAL A 114 -9.86 12.57 5.48
CA VAL A 114 -9.97 11.35 6.31
C VAL A 114 -8.61 10.81 6.78
N LEU A 115 -7.50 11.34 6.24
CA LEU A 115 -6.17 10.84 6.57
C LEU A 115 -5.71 11.31 7.93
N TRP A 116 -5.07 10.43 8.65
CA TRP A 116 -4.41 10.71 9.94
C TRP A 116 -3.16 11.59 9.76
N PRO A 117 -2.79 12.40 10.76
CA PRO A 117 -1.52 13.11 10.79
C PRO A 117 -0.34 12.13 10.74
N ARG A 118 0.64 12.39 9.89
CA ARG A 118 1.87 11.58 9.87
C ARG A 118 2.81 11.97 11.01
N VAL A 119 3.39 10.97 11.67
CA VAL A 119 4.41 11.16 12.70
C VAL A 119 5.70 10.48 12.25
N PRO A 120 6.84 11.21 12.11
CA PRO A 120 6.98 12.66 12.20
C PRO A 120 6.26 13.38 11.03
N PRO A 121 5.89 14.66 11.18
CA PRO A 121 5.20 15.40 10.12
C PRO A 121 6.10 15.55 8.88
N ILE A 122 5.47 15.71 7.72
CA ILE A 122 6.20 16.02 6.49
C ILE A 122 6.75 17.45 6.60
N ARG A 123 7.99 17.63 6.16
CA ARG A 123 8.58 18.97 6.09
C ARG A 123 7.85 19.80 5.02
N VAL A 124 7.12 20.80 5.48
CA VAL A 124 6.43 21.74 4.59
C VAL A 124 7.46 22.66 3.92
N ARG A 125 7.45 22.70 2.60
CA ARG A 125 8.20 23.68 1.80
C ARG A 125 7.25 24.81 1.41
N LYS A 126 7.46 26.01 1.97
CA LYS A 126 6.54 27.15 1.77
C LYS A 126 6.39 27.58 0.32
N THR A 127 7.33 27.25 -0.56
CA THR A 127 7.39 27.72 -1.96
C THR A 127 7.05 26.63 -2.97
N VAL A 128 6.85 25.40 -2.56
CA VAL A 128 6.53 24.28 -3.45
C VAL A 128 5.18 23.73 -3.04
N PRO A 129 4.15 23.85 -3.89
CA PRO A 129 2.86 23.23 -3.62
C PRO A 129 2.99 21.72 -3.59
N ASP A 130 2.02 21.06 -3.02
CA ASP A 130 1.86 19.60 -3.11
C ASP A 130 0.42 19.27 -3.47
N CYS A 131 0.20 18.08 -3.98
CA CYS A 131 -1.13 17.55 -4.21
C CYS A 131 -1.17 16.04 -3.97
N TRP A 132 -2.37 15.50 -3.91
CA TRP A 132 -2.58 14.07 -3.75
C TRP A 132 -3.06 13.45 -5.06
N ILE A 133 -2.50 12.27 -5.36
CA ILE A 133 -2.94 11.44 -6.47
C ILE A 133 -3.20 10.02 -6.00
N GLU A 134 -4.15 9.36 -6.62
CA GLU A 134 -4.43 7.94 -6.45
C GLU A 134 -3.84 7.16 -7.61
N LEU A 135 -3.13 6.08 -7.29
CA LEU A 135 -2.61 5.14 -8.28
C LEU A 135 -3.03 3.72 -7.91
N THR A 136 -3.63 3.00 -8.87
CA THR A 136 -3.88 1.57 -8.75
C THR A 136 -3.00 0.80 -9.73
N ILE A 137 -2.20 -0.13 -9.20
CA ILE A 137 -1.27 -0.98 -9.94
C ILE A 137 -1.50 -2.46 -9.63
N HIS A 138 -1.10 -3.35 -10.56
CA HIS A 138 -1.18 -4.82 -10.40
C HIS A 138 0.17 -5.46 -10.07
N GLU A 139 1.23 -4.73 -10.18
CA GLU A 139 2.61 -5.14 -9.90
C GLU A 139 3.10 -4.57 -8.55
N GLY A 140 4.36 -4.77 -8.21
CA GLY A 140 4.91 -4.30 -6.93
C GLY A 140 6.43 -4.39 -6.93
N LYS A 141 7.07 -3.69 -7.88
CA LYS A 141 8.51 -3.55 -7.92
C LYS A 141 9.01 -2.66 -6.77
N ASN A 142 10.29 -2.81 -6.44
CA ASN A 142 10.90 -2.02 -5.38
C ASN A 142 10.66 -0.51 -5.59
N ARG A 143 10.04 0.14 -4.58
CA ARG A 143 9.72 1.57 -4.54
C ARG A 143 9.02 2.09 -5.80
N GLN A 144 8.21 1.25 -6.46
CA GLN A 144 7.68 1.51 -7.80
C GLN A 144 6.91 2.83 -7.88
N VAL A 145 5.90 3.04 -7.03
CA VAL A 145 5.07 4.26 -7.06
C VAL A 145 5.94 5.51 -6.86
N ARG A 146 6.87 5.50 -5.92
CA ARG A 146 7.80 6.62 -5.68
C ARG A 146 8.70 6.91 -6.88
N ARG A 147 9.14 5.86 -7.56
CA ARG A 147 9.95 5.99 -8.79
C ARG A 147 9.12 6.52 -9.96
N MET A 148 7.88 6.05 -10.10
CA MET A 148 6.95 6.52 -11.14
C MET A 148 6.67 8.02 -11.01
N THR A 149 6.30 8.47 -9.81
CA THR A 149 5.98 9.87 -9.56
C THR A 149 7.19 10.78 -9.72
N ALA A 150 8.37 10.38 -9.24
CA ALA A 150 9.62 11.10 -9.45
C ALA A 150 10.01 11.19 -10.92
N HIS A 151 9.78 10.12 -11.71
CA HIS A 151 10.08 10.09 -13.15
C HIS A 151 9.30 11.14 -13.94
N VAL A 152 8.05 11.42 -13.56
CA VAL A 152 7.23 12.46 -14.19
C VAL A 152 7.41 13.85 -13.53
N GLY A 153 8.44 14.04 -12.71
CA GLY A 153 8.80 15.32 -12.12
C GLY A 153 8.11 15.65 -10.79
N HIS A 154 7.38 14.70 -10.19
CA HIS A 154 6.62 14.89 -8.95
C HIS A 154 7.08 13.93 -7.83
N PRO A 155 8.19 14.21 -7.11
CA PRO A 155 8.69 13.36 -6.04
C PRO A 155 7.64 13.09 -4.96
N CYS A 156 7.56 11.83 -4.52
CA CYS A 156 6.60 11.40 -3.52
C CYS A 156 7.04 11.77 -2.10
N LEU A 157 6.24 12.57 -1.40
CA LEU A 157 6.45 13.02 -0.02
C LEU A 157 5.87 12.02 0.99
N ARG A 158 4.67 11.50 0.71
CA ARG A 158 3.95 10.52 1.54
C ARG A 158 3.31 9.46 0.66
N LEU A 159 3.35 8.20 1.09
CA LEU A 159 2.75 7.10 0.36
C LEU A 159 1.96 6.22 1.31
N ILE A 160 0.68 6.08 1.02
CA ILE A 160 -0.26 5.28 1.81
C ILE A 160 -0.89 4.24 0.91
N ARG A 161 -0.78 2.96 1.23
CA ARG A 161 -1.56 1.94 0.54
C ARG A 161 -2.95 1.87 1.15
N VAL A 162 -3.94 2.37 0.41
CA VAL A 162 -5.32 2.47 0.89
C VAL A 162 -6.15 1.22 0.57
N ALA A 163 -5.76 0.45 -0.46
CA ALA A 163 -6.44 -0.81 -0.76
C ALA A 163 -5.47 -1.87 -1.30
N ALA A 164 -5.76 -3.14 -1.05
CA ALA A 164 -5.04 -4.29 -1.59
C ALA A 164 -5.94 -5.52 -1.65
N ALA A 165 -5.88 -6.27 -2.76
CA ALA A 165 -6.59 -7.54 -2.94
C ALA A 165 -8.12 -7.46 -2.68
N GLY A 166 -8.73 -6.31 -2.98
CA GLY A 166 -10.15 -6.05 -2.79
C GLY A 166 -10.54 -5.58 -1.38
N VAL A 167 -9.59 -5.42 -0.46
CA VAL A 167 -9.80 -4.84 0.88
C VAL A 167 -9.48 -3.36 0.83
N ASN A 168 -10.34 -2.51 1.36
CA ASN A 168 -10.13 -1.08 1.52
C ASN A 168 -9.89 -0.75 2.99
N LEU A 169 -8.84 0.02 3.28
CA LEU A 169 -8.43 0.40 4.65
C LEU A 169 -9.48 1.25 5.37
N PHE A 170 -10.13 2.15 4.63
CA PHE A 170 -11.11 3.06 5.23
C PHE A 170 -12.39 2.33 5.66
N ASP A 171 -12.79 1.26 4.94
CA ASP A 171 -13.94 0.44 5.31
C ASP A 171 -13.69 -0.32 6.63
N LEU A 172 -12.43 -0.55 6.99
CA LEU A 172 -12.05 -1.23 8.22
C LEU A 172 -11.97 -0.30 9.45
N GLY A 173 -11.94 1.02 9.25
CA GLY A 173 -11.86 2.00 10.33
C GLY A 173 -10.59 1.88 11.21
N LEU A 174 -9.50 1.32 10.68
CA LEU A 174 -8.28 1.05 11.44
C LEU A 174 -7.43 2.30 11.61
N ALA A 175 -7.18 2.72 12.85
CA ALA A 175 -6.18 3.73 13.16
C ALA A 175 -4.75 3.20 12.86
N PRO A 176 -3.75 4.08 12.63
CA PRO A 176 -2.36 3.66 12.47
C PRO A 176 -1.86 2.80 13.63
N GLY A 177 -1.24 1.68 13.33
CA GLY A 177 -0.73 0.70 14.31
C GLY A 177 -1.79 -0.29 14.80
N THR A 178 -3.06 -0.14 14.43
CA THR A 178 -4.12 -1.11 14.79
C THR A 178 -4.39 -2.10 13.67
N TRP A 179 -4.94 -3.25 14.05
CA TRP A 179 -5.23 -4.34 13.14
C TRP A 179 -6.54 -5.05 13.47
N CYS A 180 -7.09 -5.77 12.52
CA CYS A 180 -8.22 -6.68 12.71
C CYS A 180 -8.01 -7.99 11.94
N ALA A 181 -8.67 -9.04 12.40
CA ALA A 181 -8.79 -10.28 11.65
C ALA A 181 -9.86 -10.13 10.55
N LEU A 182 -9.57 -10.66 9.37
CA LEU A 182 -10.49 -10.73 8.25
C LEU A 182 -10.87 -12.18 7.99
N ARG A 183 -12.10 -12.40 7.58
CA ARG A 183 -12.52 -13.70 7.05
C ARG A 183 -12.03 -13.84 5.61
N ALA A 184 -11.53 -15.02 5.26
CA ALA A 184 -11.00 -15.26 3.91
C ALA A 184 -12.06 -15.15 2.81
N ASP A 185 -13.34 -15.40 3.14
CA ASP A 185 -14.46 -15.23 2.23
C ASP A 185 -14.84 -13.76 1.98
N GLU A 186 -14.39 -12.85 2.83
CA GLU A 186 -14.53 -11.39 2.66
C GLU A 186 -13.50 -10.82 1.67
N LEU A 187 -12.42 -11.56 1.37
CA LEU A 187 -11.47 -11.16 0.36
C LEU A 187 -11.88 -11.73 -1.02
N PRO A 188 -12.30 -10.89 -1.98
CA PRO A 188 -12.74 -11.37 -3.30
C PRO A 188 -11.72 -12.27 -3.98
N LEU A 189 -10.44 -11.97 -3.81
CA LEU A 189 -9.33 -12.74 -4.38
C LEU A 189 -9.20 -14.16 -3.78
N LEU A 190 -9.66 -14.38 -2.56
CA LEU A 190 -9.53 -15.63 -1.82
C LEU A 190 -10.85 -16.40 -1.70
N ALA A 191 -12.00 -15.75 -1.91
CA ALA A 191 -13.33 -16.31 -1.67
C ALA A 191 -13.58 -17.66 -2.37
N ALA A 192 -13.09 -17.82 -3.60
CA ALA A 192 -13.24 -19.08 -4.35
C ALA A 192 -12.44 -20.25 -3.74
N GLN A 193 -11.36 -19.98 -3.03
CA GLN A 193 -10.53 -21.00 -2.36
C GLN A 193 -10.99 -21.30 -0.94
N ALA A 194 -11.47 -20.29 -0.21
CA ALA A 194 -12.00 -20.46 1.13
C ALA A 194 -13.17 -21.46 1.14
N ARG A 195 -14.04 -21.39 0.14
CA ARG A 195 -15.19 -22.32 -0.01
C ARG A 195 -14.80 -23.78 -0.28
N ARG A 196 -13.61 -24.04 -0.88
CA ARG A 196 -13.12 -25.40 -1.15
C ARG A 196 -12.46 -26.08 0.05
N GLN A 197 -12.07 -25.31 1.07
CA GLN A 197 -11.41 -25.82 2.29
C GLN A 197 -12.42 -26.11 3.42
N THR A 198 -13.66 -25.69 3.27
CA THR A 198 -14.77 -25.91 4.21
C THR A 198 -15.64 -27.11 3.83
N GLN A 199 -15.39 -27.76 2.71
CA GLN A 199 -16.00 -29.03 2.27
C GLN A 199 -15.04 -30.21 2.49
#